data_92cb5c98266a4b8aaae9a0ffdb55c329
#
_entry.id   92cb5c98266a4b8aaae9a0ffdb55c329
#
_cell.length_a   1.000
_cell.length_b   1.000
_cell.length_c   1.000
_cell.angle_alpha   90.00
_cell.angle_beta   90.00
_cell.angle_gamma   90.00
#
_symmetry.space_group_name_H-M   'P 1'
#
loop_
_entity.id
_entity.type
_entity.pdbx_description
1 polymer ?
#
loop_
_entity_poly.entity_id
_entity_poly.type
_entity_poly.pdbx_seq_one_letter_code
_entity_poly.pdbx_strand_id
1 'polypeptide(L)'
;VKGFTDFNTVEWVLRFTNQGKKNTPEIANIKVSDITFRYQHPGAFNLHHSEGSHASKSDFSQQLTILSPGDNLYMRPEGGRSSQMRMPFFNIESPANQGVIVAIGWTGTWFADVRCADQQSVALTSGIERLKTYLYPEESIRTSSVCLSFWNGSDRMKGHNQFRRFVQAHHTWKVGGKPTVYPISTSFNYGDPTP
;
A
#
# COMPACT_ATOMS: atom_id res chain seq x y z
N VAL A 1 -15.19 1.50 4.90
CA VAL A 1 -14.92 0.81 3.64
C VAL A 1 -15.64 1.55 2.52
N LYS A 2 -14.97 1.75 1.39
CA LYS A 2 -15.52 2.39 0.20
C LYS A 2 -15.26 1.51 -1.03
N GLY A 3 -16.29 1.19 -1.80
CA GLY A 3 -16.20 0.47 -3.06
C GLY A 3 -16.26 1.42 -4.25
N PHE A 4 -15.51 1.10 -5.31
CA PHE A 4 -15.47 1.83 -6.58
C PHE A 4 -15.68 0.84 -7.71
N THR A 5 -16.96 0.64 -8.06
CA THR A 5 -17.36 -0.39 -9.02
C THR A 5 -16.77 -0.18 -10.41
N ASP A 6 -16.63 1.08 -10.85
CA ASP A 6 -16.06 1.44 -12.15
C ASP A 6 -14.57 1.07 -12.30
N PHE A 7 -13.91 0.78 -11.17
CA PHE A 7 -12.49 0.46 -11.13
C PHE A 7 -12.21 -0.91 -10.48
N ASN A 8 -13.24 -1.71 -10.16
CA ASN A 8 -13.07 -2.95 -9.40
C ASN A 8 -12.18 -2.78 -8.17
N THR A 9 -12.37 -1.69 -7.45
CA THR A 9 -11.49 -1.26 -6.39
C THR A 9 -12.23 -1.09 -5.08
N VAL A 10 -11.60 -1.48 -3.98
CA VAL A 10 -12.08 -1.24 -2.63
C VAL A 10 -10.98 -0.57 -1.81
N GLU A 11 -11.38 0.36 -0.97
CA GLU A 11 -10.49 1.09 -0.06
C GLU A 11 -11.09 1.14 1.34
N TRP A 12 -10.24 1.04 2.36
CA TRP A 12 -10.67 1.22 3.74
C TRP A 12 -9.58 1.83 4.61
N VAL A 13 -10.00 2.34 5.74
CA VAL A 13 -9.18 2.80 6.84
C VAL A 13 -9.87 2.37 8.14
N LEU A 14 -9.10 1.99 9.15
CA LEU A 14 -9.63 1.73 10.47
C LEU A 14 -9.55 3.00 11.32
N ARG A 15 -10.55 3.20 12.17
CA ARG A 15 -10.58 4.28 13.16
C ARG A 15 -10.83 3.66 14.53
N PHE A 16 -10.07 4.12 15.51
CA PHE A 16 -10.23 3.72 16.90
C PHE A 16 -10.57 4.98 17.71
N THR A 17 -11.62 4.89 18.48
CA THR A 17 -12.07 5.99 19.37
C THR A 17 -12.21 5.47 20.78
N ASN A 18 -11.62 6.14 21.74
CA ASN A 18 -11.81 5.84 23.14
C ASN A 18 -13.13 6.46 23.63
N GLN A 19 -14.15 5.65 23.80
CA GLN A 19 -15.45 6.06 24.36
C GLN A 19 -15.52 5.92 25.91
N GLY A 20 -14.43 5.49 26.52
CA GLY A 20 -14.33 5.31 27.96
C GLY A 20 -13.94 6.61 28.69
N LYS A 21 -13.97 6.56 30.02
CA LYS A 21 -13.58 7.68 30.89
C LYS A 21 -12.12 7.63 31.36
N LYS A 22 -11.37 6.60 30.92
CA LYS A 22 -9.96 6.40 31.27
C LYS A 22 -9.19 6.15 29.98
N ASN A 23 -7.86 6.29 30.04
CA ASN A 23 -6.98 5.92 28.91
C ASN A 23 -7.19 4.45 28.54
N THR A 24 -7.09 4.17 27.25
CA THR A 24 -7.08 2.77 26.78
C THR A 24 -5.84 2.04 27.31
N PRO A 25 -5.87 0.71 27.34
CA PRO A 25 -4.63 -0.06 27.31
C PRO A 25 -3.78 0.30 26.10
N GLU A 26 -2.54 -0.15 26.08
CA GLU A 26 -1.66 0.01 24.93
C GLU A 26 -2.27 -0.60 23.66
N ILE A 27 -2.31 0.18 22.60
CA ILE A 27 -2.74 -0.23 21.26
C ILE A 27 -1.46 -0.41 20.44
N ALA A 28 -1.21 -1.64 20.01
CA ALA A 28 -0.02 -1.99 19.23
C ALA A 28 -0.35 -3.07 18.19
N ASN A 29 0.55 -3.29 17.23
CA ASN A 29 0.48 -4.37 16.24
C ASN A 29 -0.84 -4.40 15.44
N ILE A 30 -1.37 -3.22 15.08
CA ILE A 30 -2.60 -3.13 14.30
C ILE A 30 -2.33 -3.64 12.88
N LYS A 31 -3.04 -4.69 12.51
CA LYS A 31 -3.14 -5.17 11.13
C LYS A 31 -4.30 -4.45 10.46
N VAL A 32 -4.01 -3.63 9.47
CA VAL A 32 -5.04 -2.92 8.70
C VAL A 32 -5.61 -3.82 7.60
N SER A 33 -4.78 -4.72 7.08
CA SER A 33 -5.21 -5.89 6.31
C SER A 33 -4.63 -7.16 6.93
N ASP A 34 -5.47 -8.20 6.93
CA ASP A 34 -5.10 -9.59 7.25
C ASP A 34 -6.04 -10.45 6.38
N ILE A 35 -5.67 -10.62 5.12
CA ILE A 35 -6.54 -11.13 4.06
C ILE A 35 -5.84 -12.28 3.35
N THR A 36 -6.59 -13.32 3.04
CA THR A 36 -6.12 -14.40 2.16
C THR A 36 -6.89 -14.38 0.85
N PHE A 37 -6.17 -14.20 -0.25
CA PHE A 37 -6.70 -14.37 -1.60
C PHE A 37 -6.59 -15.84 -1.99
N ARG A 38 -7.69 -16.40 -2.49
CA ARG A 38 -7.76 -17.78 -2.99
C ARG A 38 -8.08 -17.78 -4.48
N TYR A 39 -7.38 -18.64 -5.21
CA TYR A 39 -7.50 -18.76 -6.65
C TYR A 39 -7.80 -20.23 -7.03
N GLN A 40 -8.53 -20.42 -8.13
CA GLN A 40 -8.93 -21.76 -8.58
C GLN A 40 -7.79 -22.58 -9.18
N HIS A 41 -6.81 -21.91 -9.81
CA HIS A 41 -5.71 -22.55 -10.49
C HIS A 41 -4.46 -22.57 -9.61
N PRO A 42 -3.83 -23.75 -9.43
CA PRO A 42 -2.62 -23.85 -8.64
C PRO A 42 -1.41 -23.32 -9.42
N GLY A 43 -0.42 -22.84 -8.69
CA GLY A 43 0.87 -22.39 -9.20
C GLY A 43 1.57 -21.40 -8.31
N ALA A 44 2.70 -20.88 -8.76
CA ALA A 44 3.42 -19.83 -8.07
C ALA A 44 2.77 -18.46 -8.32
N PHE A 45 2.89 -17.56 -7.36
CA PHE A 45 2.41 -16.18 -7.49
C PHE A 45 3.56 -15.25 -7.88
N ASN A 46 3.30 -14.34 -8.80
CA ASN A 46 4.23 -13.30 -9.20
C ASN A 46 3.94 -12.03 -8.39
N LEU A 47 4.87 -11.64 -7.54
CA LEU A 47 4.79 -10.38 -6.80
C LEU A 47 5.63 -9.33 -7.53
N HIS A 48 4.95 -8.42 -8.24
CA HIS A 48 5.57 -7.27 -8.90
C HIS A 48 5.59 -6.10 -7.94
N HIS A 49 6.77 -5.61 -7.62
CA HIS A 49 6.98 -4.48 -6.74
C HIS A 49 8.08 -3.56 -7.29
N SER A 50 8.34 -2.45 -6.63
CA SER A 50 9.39 -1.52 -7.06
C SER A 50 10.16 -1.01 -5.87
N GLU A 51 11.42 -0.70 -6.11
CA GLU A 51 12.18 0.13 -5.20
C GLU A 51 11.54 1.52 -5.11
N GLY A 52 11.72 2.16 -3.98
CA GLY A 52 11.36 3.56 -3.81
C GLY A 52 12.52 4.48 -4.16
N SER A 53 12.44 5.73 -3.75
CA SER A 53 13.51 6.69 -3.97
C SER A 53 14.52 6.69 -2.83
N HIS A 54 15.78 6.65 -3.19
CA HIS A 54 16.93 6.78 -2.31
C HIS A 54 17.95 7.79 -2.87
N ALA A 55 17.57 8.52 -3.93
CA ALA A 55 18.44 9.40 -4.70
C ALA A 55 19.58 8.64 -5.39
N SER A 56 19.27 7.49 -5.98
CA SER A 56 20.21 6.64 -6.71
C SER A 56 19.72 6.34 -8.13
N LYS A 57 20.59 5.77 -8.97
CA LYS A 57 20.23 5.38 -10.33
C LYS A 57 19.22 4.22 -10.38
N SER A 58 19.08 3.46 -9.28
CA SER A 58 18.12 2.34 -9.16
C SER A 58 16.74 2.78 -8.66
N ASP A 59 16.53 4.07 -8.39
CA ASP A 59 15.25 4.59 -7.94
C ASP A 59 14.12 4.13 -8.88
N PHE A 60 13.03 3.65 -8.28
CA PHE A 60 11.83 3.16 -8.95
C PHE A 60 12.05 1.93 -9.86
N SER A 61 13.19 1.23 -9.72
CA SER A 61 13.44 0.01 -10.48
C SER A 61 12.38 -1.05 -10.16
N GLN A 62 11.92 -1.73 -11.20
CA GLN A 62 10.94 -2.80 -11.09
C GLN A 62 11.60 -4.09 -10.61
N GLN A 63 10.91 -4.78 -9.72
CA GLN A 63 11.32 -6.04 -9.14
C GLN A 63 10.22 -7.08 -9.33
N LEU A 64 10.62 -8.33 -9.54
CA LEU A 64 9.73 -9.47 -9.56
C LEU A 64 10.21 -10.51 -8.55
N THR A 65 9.35 -10.88 -7.62
CA THR A 65 9.57 -12.00 -6.71
C THR A 65 8.55 -13.08 -7.02
N ILE A 66 9.03 -14.28 -7.34
CA ILE A 66 8.16 -15.45 -7.52
C ILE A 66 8.00 -16.10 -6.14
N LEU A 67 6.76 -16.23 -5.69
CA LEU A 67 6.41 -16.82 -4.41
C LEU A 67 5.87 -18.25 -4.62
N SER A 68 6.62 -19.23 -4.14
CA SER A 68 6.20 -20.63 -4.02
C SER A 68 5.63 -20.91 -2.62
N PRO A 69 4.91 -22.02 -2.41
CA PRO A 69 4.40 -22.38 -1.09
C PRO A 69 5.47 -22.36 0.00
N GLY A 70 5.23 -21.60 1.04
CA GLY A 70 6.15 -21.35 2.14
C GLY A 70 6.98 -20.06 2.03
N ASP A 71 7.06 -19.48 0.84
CA ASP A 71 7.78 -18.21 0.65
C ASP A 71 6.99 -17.02 1.18
N ASN A 72 7.71 -15.98 1.57
CA ASN A 72 7.14 -14.67 1.87
C ASN A 72 8.08 -13.53 1.47
N LEU A 73 7.51 -12.38 1.20
CA LEU A 73 8.23 -11.13 1.07
C LEU A 73 7.67 -10.10 2.06
N TYR A 74 8.52 -9.67 2.99
CA TYR A 74 8.23 -8.57 3.89
C TYR A 74 8.77 -7.27 3.31
N MET A 75 7.90 -6.29 3.14
CA MET A 75 8.23 -4.99 2.57
C MET A 75 7.96 -3.88 3.57
N ARG A 76 8.87 -2.91 3.62
CA ARG A 76 8.73 -1.67 4.40
C ARG A 76 9.64 -0.59 3.84
N PRO A 77 9.34 0.70 4.01
CA PRO A 77 10.31 1.77 3.79
C PRO A 77 11.34 1.80 4.95
N GLU A 78 12.52 2.32 4.68
CA GLU A 78 13.60 2.33 5.69
C GLU A 78 13.78 3.67 6.41
N GLY A 79 13.55 4.78 5.75
CA GLY A 79 13.89 6.11 6.27
C GLY A 79 12.72 6.92 6.81
N GLY A 80 11.62 6.29 7.21
CA GLY A 80 10.45 6.97 7.78
C GLY A 80 9.55 7.68 6.76
N ARG A 81 9.92 7.70 5.48
CA ARG A 81 9.11 8.22 4.37
C ARG A 81 8.47 7.05 3.62
N SER A 82 7.23 7.22 3.20
CA SER A 82 6.39 6.16 2.62
C SER A 82 7.01 5.46 1.41
N SER A 83 7.77 6.18 0.59
CA SER A 83 8.36 5.65 -0.65
C SER A 83 9.88 5.56 -0.62
N GLN A 84 10.50 5.61 0.55
CA GLN A 84 11.94 5.43 0.65
C GLN A 84 12.29 3.96 0.62
N MET A 85 13.17 3.55 -0.30
CA MET A 85 13.63 2.17 -0.53
C MET A 85 12.56 1.19 -1.04
N ARG A 86 11.28 1.42 -0.77
CA ARG A 86 10.16 0.58 -1.24
C ARG A 86 8.97 1.45 -1.62
N MET A 87 8.37 1.16 -2.77
CA MET A 87 7.11 1.80 -3.15
C MET A 87 5.94 1.17 -2.40
N PRO A 88 4.98 1.98 -1.92
CA PRO A 88 3.79 1.48 -1.22
C PRO A 88 2.73 0.88 -2.18
N PHE A 89 3.13 0.47 -3.37
CA PHE A 89 2.29 -0.16 -4.38
C PHE A 89 2.96 -1.43 -4.89
N PHE A 90 2.21 -2.50 -4.97
CA PHE A 90 2.68 -3.76 -5.54
C PHE A 90 1.51 -4.53 -6.14
N ASN A 91 1.80 -5.48 -7.01
CA ASN A 91 0.79 -6.28 -7.68
C ASN A 91 1.03 -7.76 -7.42
N ILE A 92 0.07 -8.44 -6.87
CA ILE A 92 0.05 -9.88 -6.66
C ILE A 92 -0.68 -10.49 -7.86
N GLU A 93 0.05 -11.18 -8.73
CA GLU A 93 -0.48 -11.84 -9.90
C GLU A 93 -0.55 -13.35 -9.66
N SER A 94 -1.71 -13.93 -9.92
CA SER A 94 -1.93 -15.37 -9.82
C SER A 94 -1.55 -16.10 -11.11
N PRO A 95 -1.38 -17.43 -11.07
CA PRO A 95 -1.11 -18.21 -12.28
C PRO A 95 -2.19 -18.14 -13.37
N ALA A 96 -3.39 -17.69 -13.02
CA ALA A 96 -4.56 -17.63 -13.91
C ALA A 96 -4.76 -16.27 -14.59
N ASN A 97 -3.74 -15.45 -14.73
CA ASN A 97 -3.84 -14.09 -15.30
C ASN A 97 -4.88 -13.21 -14.59
N GLN A 98 -4.94 -13.31 -13.30
CA GLN A 98 -5.75 -12.47 -12.41
C GLN A 98 -4.84 -11.91 -11.34
N GLY A 99 -5.18 -10.73 -10.83
CA GLY A 99 -4.37 -10.19 -9.76
C GLY A 99 -5.04 -9.08 -8.99
N VAL A 100 -4.33 -8.61 -7.99
CA VAL A 100 -4.72 -7.49 -7.16
C VAL A 100 -3.56 -6.53 -7.00
N ILE A 101 -3.79 -5.28 -7.36
CA ILE A 101 -2.86 -4.20 -7.03
C ILE A 101 -3.21 -3.71 -5.64
N VAL A 102 -2.23 -3.74 -4.77
CA VAL A 102 -2.30 -3.28 -3.39
C VAL A 102 -1.63 -1.92 -3.29
N ALA A 103 -2.28 -0.98 -2.64
CA ALA A 103 -1.68 0.31 -2.30
C ALA A 103 -1.90 0.63 -0.82
N ILE A 104 -0.83 1.10 -0.15
CA ILE A 104 -0.84 1.46 1.26
C ILE A 104 -0.72 2.97 1.38
N GLY A 105 -1.80 3.62 1.82
CA GLY A 105 -1.87 5.08 1.98
C GLY A 105 -1.42 5.50 3.37
N TRP A 106 -0.12 5.67 3.55
CA TRP A 106 0.50 6.16 4.77
C TRP A 106 1.72 7.01 4.43
N THR A 107 1.92 8.10 5.15
CA THR A 107 3.04 9.02 4.90
C THR A 107 4.35 8.60 5.58
N GLY A 108 4.26 7.77 6.62
CA GLY A 108 5.38 7.25 7.37
C GLY A 108 5.71 5.79 7.06
N THR A 109 6.28 5.09 8.02
CA THR A 109 6.70 3.69 7.88
C THR A 109 5.49 2.75 7.97
N TRP A 110 5.19 2.10 6.87
CA TRP A 110 4.22 1.03 6.74
C TRP A 110 4.93 -0.33 6.66
N PHE A 111 4.19 -1.40 6.76
CA PHE A 111 4.66 -2.73 6.41
C PHE A 111 3.63 -3.48 5.57
N ALA A 112 4.11 -4.41 4.76
CA ALA A 112 3.33 -5.43 4.09
C ALA A 112 4.10 -6.75 4.10
N ASP A 113 3.47 -7.82 4.53
CA ASP A 113 3.95 -9.19 4.44
C ASP A 113 3.05 -9.96 3.47
N VAL A 114 3.61 -10.38 2.35
CA VAL A 114 2.92 -11.18 1.34
C VAL A 114 3.47 -12.59 1.42
N ARG A 115 2.62 -13.55 1.80
CA ARG A 115 3.00 -14.94 2.06
C ARG A 115 2.23 -15.90 1.18
N CYS A 116 2.92 -16.74 0.46
CA CYS A 116 2.33 -17.86 -0.26
C CYS A 116 2.10 -19.02 0.72
N ALA A 117 0.85 -19.29 1.06
CA ALA A 117 0.50 -20.36 2.01
C ALA A 117 0.47 -21.72 1.32
N ASP A 118 -0.05 -21.78 0.11
CA ASP A 118 -0.12 -22.97 -0.75
C ASP A 118 -0.17 -22.57 -2.22
N GLN A 119 -0.31 -23.52 -3.13
CA GLN A 119 -0.35 -23.25 -4.58
C GLN A 119 -1.60 -22.47 -5.05
N GLN A 120 -2.58 -22.25 -4.20
CA GLN A 120 -3.84 -21.59 -4.54
C GLN A 120 -4.14 -20.39 -3.65
N SER A 121 -3.31 -20.11 -2.65
CA SER A 121 -3.57 -19.04 -1.72
C SER A 121 -2.35 -18.20 -1.37
N VAL A 122 -2.57 -16.89 -1.32
CA VAL A 122 -1.60 -15.90 -0.88
C VAL A 122 -2.23 -14.99 0.16
N ALA A 123 -1.55 -14.84 1.29
CA ALA A 123 -1.97 -13.99 2.39
C ALA A 123 -1.26 -12.63 2.31
N LEU A 124 -1.99 -11.58 2.63
CA LEU A 124 -1.51 -10.20 2.77
C LEU A 124 -1.79 -9.71 4.18
N THR A 125 -0.75 -9.40 4.93
CA THR A 125 -0.85 -8.66 6.18
C THR A 125 -0.19 -7.30 6.02
N SER A 126 -0.85 -6.22 6.39
CA SER A 126 -0.25 -4.88 6.31
C SER A 126 -0.74 -3.96 7.43
N GLY A 127 0.03 -2.90 7.67
CA GLY A 127 -0.29 -1.91 8.70
C GLY A 127 0.77 -0.82 8.84
N ILE A 128 0.71 -0.11 9.97
CA ILE A 128 1.73 0.86 10.38
C ILE A 128 2.79 0.10 11.17
N GLU A 129 4.05 0.19 10.72
CA GLU A 129 5.15 -0.45 11.42
C GLU A 129 5.36 0.20 12.80
N ARG A 130 5.54 -0.63 13.82
CA ARG A 130 5.89 -0.20 15.19
C ARG A 130 4.91 0.80 15.82
N LEU A 131 3.64 0.81 15.38
CA LEU A 131 2.65 1.61 16.09
C LEU A 131 2.50 1.10 17.52
N LYS A 132 2.66 2.00 18.47
CA LYS A 132 2.54 1.76 19.89
C LYS A 132 2.00 3.04 20.54
N THR A 133 0.77 3.00 21.01
CA THR A 133 0.09 4.18 21.57
C THR A 133 -1.02 3.80 22.54
N TYR A 134 -1.61 4.77 23.17
CA TYR A 134 -2.89 4.67 23.90
C TYR A 134 -3.72 5.91 23.57
N LEU A 135 -5.00 5.85 23.82
CA LEU A 135 -5.93 6.95 23.60
C LEU A 135 -6.44 7.49 24.92
N TYR A 136 -6.40 8.81 25.07
CA TYR A 136 -7.11 9.51 26.12
C TYR A 136 -8.63 9.40 25.92
N PRO A 137 -9.46 9.66 26.94
CA PRO A 137 -10.90 9.76 26.75
C PRO A 137 -11.27 10.68 25.59
N GLU A 138 -12.22 10.25 24.75
CA GLU A 138 -12.72 10.95 23.57
C GLU A 138 -11.73 11.10 22.42
N GLU A 139 -10.49 10.64 22.58
CA GLU A 139 -9.49 10.70 21.53
C GLU A 139 -9.73 9.64 20.45
N SER A 140 -9.39 10.01 19.21
CA SER A 140 -9.49 9.12 18.04
C SER A 140 -8.21 9.12 17.25
N ILE A 141 -7.84 7.93 16.74
CA ILE A 141 -6.78 7.76 15.75
C ILE A 141 -7.30 7.03 14.53
N ARG A 142 -6.65 7.25 13.40
CA ARG A 142 -6.84 6.45 12.18
C ARG A 142 -5.57 5.67 11.84
N THR A 143 -5.73 4.56 11.15
CA THR A 143 -4.62 3.79 10.58
C THR A 143 -4.22 4.30 9.20
N SER A 144 -3.23 3.62 8.57
CA SER A 144 -3.04 3.68 7.13
C SER A 144 -4.34 3.29 6.41
N SER A 145 -4.56 3.81 5.19
CA SER A 145 -5.55 3.21 4.31
C SER A 145 -4.92 2.04 3.54
N VAL A 146 -5.78 1.13 3.12
CA VAL A 146 -5.42 0.04 2.20
C VAL A 146 -6.39 0.08 1.04
N CYS A 147 -5.84 0.02 -0.16
CA CYS A 147 -6.60 -0.03 -1.40
C CYS A 147 -6.26 -1.32 -2.15
N LEU A 148 -7.29 -2.03 -2.59
CA LEU A 148 -7.19 -3.24 -3.41
C LEU A 148 -7.89 -2.99 -4.74
N SER A 149 -7.16 -3.02 -5.84
CA SER A 149 -7.69 -2.90 -7.20
C SER A 149 -7.54 -4.23 -7.93
N PHE A 150 -8.66 -4.90 -8.18
CA PHE A 150 -8.70 -6.22 -8.80
C PHE A 150 -8.69 -6.11 -10.32
N TRP A 151 -7.92 -6.99 -10.97
CA TRP A 151 -7.84 -7.05 -12.40
C TRP A 151 -7.85 -8.50 -12.90
N ASN A 152 -8.22 -8.69 -14.17
CA ASN A 152 -8.36 -9.97 -14.84
C ASN A 152 -7.97 -9.82 -16.31
N GLY A 153 -7.33 -10.83 -16.88
CA GLY A 153 -6.94 -10.91 -18.28
C GLY A 153 -5.42 -11.08 -18.48
N SER A 154 -5.02 -11.52 -19.64
CA SER A 154 -3.63 -11.85 -19.99
C SER A 154 -2.68 -10.65 -20.04
N ASP A 155 -3.22 -9.44 -20.06
CA ASP A 155 -2.43 -8.22 -20.09
C ASP A 155 -2.47 -7.51 -18.72
N ARG A 156 -1.46 -7.79 -17.91
CA ARG A 156 -1.25 -7.15 -16.60
C ARG A 156 -1.26 -5.62 -16.68
N MET A 157 -0.81 -5.04 -17.79
CA MET A 157 -0.75 -3.58 -17.93
C MET A 157 -2.13 -2.94 -17.95
N LYS A 158 -3.18 -3.68 -18.31
CA LYS A 158 -4.57 -3.20 -18.15
C LYS A 158 -4.92 -2.95 -16.70
N GLY A 159 -4.49 -3.84 -15.79
CA GLY A 159 -4.66 -3.65 -14.34
C GLY A 159 -3.93 -2.41 -13.84
N HIS A 160 -2.66 -2.23 -14.22
CA HIS A 160 -1.90 -1.03 -13.87
C HIS A 160 -2.52 0.26 -14.41
N ASN A 161 -3.02 0.25 -15.64
CA ASN A 161 -3.70 1.41 -16.23
C ASN A 161 -5.06 1.68 -15.57
N GLN A 162 -5.78 0.63 -15.15
CA GLN A 162 -7.01 0.77 -14.37
C GLN A 162 -6.71 1.46 -13.03
N PHE A 163 -5.70 1.00 -12.31
CA PHE A 163 -5.28 1.60 -11.05
C PHE A 163 -4.82 3.06 -11.21
N ARG A 164 -4.04 3.37 -12.26
CA ARG A 164 -3.66 4.76 -12.59
C ARG A 164 -4.88 5.66 -12.78
N ARG A 165 -5.86 5.22 -13.56
CA ARG A 165 -7.11 5.97 -13.79
C ARG A 165 -7.90 6.15 -12.50
N PHE A 166 -7.95 5.12 -11.65
CA PHE A 166 -8.54 5.19 -10.32
C PHE A 166 -7.89 6.28 -9.46
N VAL A 167 -6.56 6.29 -9.38
CA VAL A 167 -5.81 7.31 -8.63
C VAL A 167 -6.10 8.71 -9.19
N GLN A 168 -6.10 8.89 -10.50
CA GLN A 168 -6.42 10.17 -11.14
C GLN A 168 -7.84 10.64 -10.83
N ALA A 169 -8.81 9.72 -10.81
CA ALA A 169 -10.21 10.06 -10.57
C ALA A 169 -10.49 10.42 -9.11
N HIS A 170 -9.86 9.72 -8.16
CA HIS A 170 -10.26 9.76 -6.75
C HIS A 170 -9.20 10.30 -5.80
N HIS A 171 -7.92 10.25 -6.14
CA HIS A 171 -6.80 10.63 -5.26
C HIS A 171 -5.93 11.78 -5.78
N THR A 172 -6.15 12.22 -7.02
CA THR A 172 -5.44 13.39 -7.55
C THR A 172 -5.99 14.66 -6.91
N TRP A 173 -5.07 15.56 -6.57
CA TRP A 173 -5.42 16.88 -6.07
C TRP A 173 -6.29 17.63 -7.09
N LYS A 174 -7.37 18.24 -6.61
CA LYS A 174 -8.30 19.00 -7.44
C LYS A 174 -8.46 20.41 -6.89
N VAL A 175 -8.45 21.39 -7.79
CA VAL A 175 -8.78 22.78 -7.49
C VAL A 175 -10.04 23.13 -8.26
N GLY A 176 -11.07 23.61 -7.56
CA GLY A 176 -12.37 23.88 -8.19
C GLY A 176 -13.02 22.65 -8.84
N GLY A 177 -12.79 21.44 -8.29
CA GLY A 177 -13.31 20.17 -8.80
C GLY A 177 -12.57 19.59 -10.02
N LYS A 178 -11.57 20.30 -10.55
CA LYS A 178 -10.75 19.87 -11.70
C LYS A 178 -9.37 19.40 -11.24
N PRO A 179 -8.79 18.36 -11.88
CA PRO A 179 -7.41 17.97 -11.60
C PRO A 179 -6.46 19.14 -11.77
N THR A 180 -5.52 19.29 -10.85
CA THR A 180 -4.51 20.35 -10.94
C THR A 180 -3.56 20.03 -12.09
N VAL A 181 -3.41 21.01 -13.00
CA VAL A 181 -2.50 20.93 -14.15
C VAL A 181 -1.28 21.84 -13.99
N TYR A 182 -1.16 22.49 -12.84
CA TYR A 182 -0.04 23.39 -12.59
C TYR A 182 1.23 22.59 -12.30
N PRO A 183 2.35 22.92 -12.95
CA PRO A 183 3.63 22.33 -12.59
C PRO A 183 3.97 22.73 -11.16
N ILE A 184 4.28 21.75 -10.32
CA ILE A 184 4.82 21.98 -8.99
C ILE A 184 6.31 21.73 -9.10
N SER A 185 7.12 22.77 -8.88
CA SER A 185 8.56 22.62 -8.71
C SER A 185 8.94 22.84 -7.25
N THR A 186 9.79 22.00 -6.74
CA THR A 186 10.44 22.19 -5.44
C THR A 186 11.94 22.32 -5.68
N SER A 187 12.55 23.37 -5.16
CA SER A 187 14.00 23.49 -5.11
C SER A 187 14.46 23.26 -3.68
N PHE A 188 15.47 22.42 -3.50
CA PHE A 188 16.19 22.31 -2.25
C PHE A 188 17.47 23.14 -2.39
N ASN A 189 17.54 24.27 -1.71
CA ASN A 189 18.81 24.92 -1.47
C ASN A 189 19.49 24.22 -0.31
N TYR A 190 20.52 23.46 -0.60
CA TYR A 190 21.54 23.18 0.39
C TYR A 190 22.29 24.50 0.57
N GLY A 191 21.81 25.36 1.44
CA GLY A 191 22.57 26.52 1.86
C GLY A 191 23.86 26.00 2.48
N ASP A 192 24.97 26.41 1.88
CA ASP A 192 26.28 26.21 2.51
C ASP A 192 26.20 26.91 3.87
N PRO A 193 26.40 26.20 5.00
CA PRO A 193 26.51 26.86 6.29
C PRO A 193 27.90 27.51 6.38
N THR A 194 28.14 28.51 5.57
CA THR A 194 29.27 29.38 5.79
C THR A 194 28.94 30.30 6.95
N PRO A 195 29.82 30.33 7.98
CA PRO A 195 29.64 31.15 9.16
C PRO A 195 29.66 32.65 8.83
#